data_c6f4be475d892dfbb474a3ec10c4f355
#
_entry.id   c6f4be475d892dfbb474a3ec10c4f355
#
_cell.length_a   1.000
_cell.length_b   1.000
_cell.length_c   1.000
_cell.angle_alpha   90.00
_cell.angle_beta   90.00
_cell.angle_gamma   90.00
#
_symmetry.space_group_name_H-M   'P 1'
#
loop_
_entity.id
_entity.type
_entity.pdbx_description
1 polymer ?
#
loop_
_entity_poly.entity_id
_entity_poly.type
_entity_poly.pdbx_seq_one_letter_code
_entity_poly.pdbx_strand_id
1 'polypeptide(L)'
;MKEDLKINDREVAFDIIYRVIYDDGYSNLLLKNTQLDSRPFLTDLVYGVVERKFTLEEMLKILSNKDLEKIDRKAVVLIYIGLYQLFYSNTKDYAAIFEVVELAKKMLNKGAAGFINGILRSAQRMRDDLLNKVYGKGWEYEYSINNELLSMIKENKANTLEILKSTFIPPKVHIYVRRNMDKIKATLESNEIKFKEKEDFLIIQNYRHSVLTNFFRNGDYTIMDYSTSAVRELAPDDNFDTIFDMCAAPGGKTLLLADKFPNAKIKASDINKNRVTLLENNIRRWGLIKVTCGVHDARNFDGNEYDLVLCDVLCSGSGVISRKPELKYKINYKMIEELNAKQIEILKNAVNQTKKDKYIIYSTCSILKRENRDIVDRVAGENNLSIIKDTTVFPSKDSEGFYACLLKKI
;
A
#
# COMPACT_ATOMS: atom_id res chain seq x y z
N MET A 1 6.45 4.49 -43.51
CA MET A 1 7.04 3.76 -42.40
C MET A 1 7.03 4.66 -41.19
N LYS A 2 6.12 4.45 -40.20
CA LYS A 2 6.20 5.13 -38.91
C LYS A 2 7.32 4.43 -38.17
N GLU A 3 8.43 5.12 -37.90
CA GLU A 3 9.37 4.70 -36.88
C GLU A 3 8.59 4.56 -35.56
N ASP A 4 8.45 3.34 -35.08
CA ASP A 4 8.02 3.08 -33.70
C ASP A 4 9.07 3.75 -32.81
N LEU A 5 8.75 4.93 -32.31
CA LEU A 5 9.51 5.62 -31.26
C LEU A 5 9.59 4.67 -30.07
N LYS A 6 10.70 3.95 -29.97
CA LYS A 6 10.99 3.08 -28.83
C LYS A 6 11.00 3.94 -27.58
N ILE A 7 9.88 3.94 -26.86
CA ILE A 7 9.72 4.70 -25.60
C ILE A 7 10.84 4.26 -24.65
N ASN A 8 11.69 5.20 -24.25
CA ASN A 8 12.79 4.93 -23.32
C ASN A 8 12.24 4.79 -21.90
N ASP A 9 12.34 3.59 -21.30
CA ASP A 9 11.85 3.32 -19.94
C ASP A 9 12.43 4.28 -18.88
N ARG A 10 13.67 4.75 -19.05
CA ARG A 10 14.28 5.71 -18.12
C ARG A 10 13.65 7.10 -18.23
N GLU A 11 13.23 7.51 -19.42
CA GLU A 11 12.52 8.78 -19.62
C GLU A 11 11.14 8.74 -18.97
N VAL A 12 10.41 7.64 -19.15
CA VAL A 12 9.11 7.42 -18.48
C VAL A 12 9.29 7.34 -16.96
N ALA A 13 10.32 6.61 -16.50
CA ALA A 13 10.63 6.54 -15.08
C ALA A 13 10.95 7.92 -14.49
N PHE A 14 11.73 8.73 -15.21
CA PHE A 14 12.04 10.09 -14.81
C PHE A 14 10.76 10.92 -14.56
N ASP A 15 9.82 10.92 -15.51
CA ASP A 15 8.58 11.69 -15.40
C ASP A 15 7.73 11.23 -14.20
N ILE A 16 7.63 9.92 -13.99
CA ILE A 16 6.89 9.35 -12.86
C ILE A 16 7.57 9.70 -11.53
N ILE A 17 8.89 9.48 -11.42
CA ILE A 17 9.66 9.75 -10.20
C ILE A 17 9.61 11.24 -9.86
N TYR A 18 9.76 12.12 -10.86
CA TYR A 18 9.66 13.56 -10.68
C TYR A 18 8.32 13.96 -10.06
N ARG A 19 7.22 13.45 -10.65
CA ARG A 19 5.87 13.72 -10.13
C ARG A 19 5.61 13.15 -8.74
N VAL A 20 6.18 11.98 -8.43
CA VAL A 20 6.06 11.39 -7.08
C VAL A 20 6.80 12.22 -6.04
N ILE A 21 8.00 12.72 -6.36
CA ILE A 21 8.85 13.45 -5.40
C ILE A 21 8.42 14.91 -5.25
N TYR A 22 8.01 15.58 -6.34
CA TYR A 22 7.80 17.04 -6.36
C TYR A 22 6.35 17.48 -6.58
N ASP A 23 5.48 16.63 -7.15
CA ASP A 23 4.09 16.97 -7.51
C ASP A 23 3.07 16.12 -6.76
N ASP A 24 3.44 15.60 -5.60
CA ASP A 24 2.58 14.80 -4.70
C ASP A 24 1.94 13.54 -5.34
N GLY A 25 2.52 13.04 -6.43
CA GLY A 25 2.04 11.85 -7.13
C GLY A 25 2.14 10.56 -6.29
N TYR A 26 1.43 9.51 -6.75
CA TYR A 26 1.53 8.15 -6.23
C TYR A 26 2.05 7.21 -7.31
N SER A 27 3.13 6.48 -7.02
CA SER A 27 3.86 5.64 -7.96
C SER A 27 2.96 4.59 -8.63
N ASN A 28 2.14 3.90 -7.84
CA ASN A 28 1.23 2.87 -8.33
C ASN A 28 0.14 3.40 -9.28
N LEU A 29 -0.38 4.61 -9.05
CA LEU A 29 -1.37 5.23 -9.91
C LEU A 29 -0.75 5.72 -11.21
N LEU A 30 0.44 6.32 -11.14
CA LEU A 30 1.14 6.83 -12.30
C LEU A 30 1.61 5.71 -13.22
N LEU A 31 2.14 4.60 -12.67
CA LEU A 31 2.50 3.41 -13.44
C LEU A 31 1.30 2.79 -14.15
N LYS A 32 0.14 2.67 -13.48
CA LYS A 32 -1.08 2.12 -14.07
C LYS A 32 -1.56 2.93 -15.29
N ASN A 33 -1.38 4.24 -15.27
CA ASN A 33 -1.83 5.13 -16.33
C ASN A 33 -0.90 5.12 -17.58
N THR A 34 0.25 4.46 -17.52
CA THR A 34 1.20 4.41 -18.66
C THR A 34 0.76 3.49 -19.80
N GLN A 35 -0.35 2.75 -19.67
CA GLN A 35 -0.85 1.75 -20.64
C GLN A 35 0.23 0.73 -21.09
N LEU A 36 1.32 0.60 -20.35
CA LEU A 36 2.44 -0.23 -20.69
C LEU A 36 2.28 -1.56 -19.94
N ASP A 37 1.66 -2.53 -20.62
CA ASP A 37 1.58 -3.89 -20.12
C ASP A 37 2.99 -4.42 -19.80
N SER A 38 3.21 -4.73 -18.52
CA SER A 38 4.38 -5.45 -18.01
C SER A 38 5.74 -4.94 -18.50
N ARG A 39 6.20 -3.81 -17.95
CA ARG A 39 7.60 -3.37 -18.06
C ARG A 39 8.33 -3.56 -16.73
N PRO A 40 8.90 -4.74 -16.47
CA PRO A 40 9.56 -5.02 -15.19
C PRO A 40 10.68 -4.03 -14.85
N PHE A 41 11.47 -3.62 -15.85
CA PHE A 41 12.55 -2.66 -15.67
C PHE A 41 12.03 -1.25 -15.28
N LEU A 42 10.98 -0.76 -15.94
CA LEU A 42 10.36 0.52 -15.59
C LEU A 42 9.80 0.49 -14.16
N THR A 43 9.11 -0.60 -13.82
CA THR A 43 8.51 -0.79 -12.49
C THR A 43 9.59 -0.83 -11.41
N ASP A 44 10.64 -1.63 -11.61
CA ASP A 44 11.79 -1.74 -10.70
C ASP A 44 12.46 -0.36 -10.50
N LEU A 45 12.69 0.37 -11.59
CA LEU A 45 13.35 1.67 -11.53
C LEU A 45 12.52 2.71 -10.77
N VAL A 46 11.21 2.78 -11.03
CA VAL A 46 10.32 3.73 -10.35
C VAL A 46 10.21 3.39 -8.86
N TYR A 47 9.82 2.15 -8.52
CA TYR A 47 9.67 1.76 -7.13
C TYR A 47 10.98 1.85 -6.37
N GLY A 48 12.07 1.36 -6.96
CA GLY A 48 13.36 1.32 -6.30
C GLY A 48 13.94 2.71 -5.99
N VAL A 49 13.81 3.68 -6.90
CA VAL A 49 14.22 5.06 -6.64
C VAL A 49 13.35 5.71 -5.57
N VAL A 50 12.03 5.57 -5.68
CA VAL A 50 11.08 6.15 -4.71
C VAL A 50 11.29 5.55 -3.32
N GLU A 51 11.46 4.25 -3.23
CA GLU A 51 11.68 3.50 -2.00
C GLU A 51 12.96 3.92 -1.26
N ARG A 52 14.00 4.33 -2.00
CA ARG A 52 15.33 4.66 -1.47
C ARG A 52 15.65 6.15 -1.49
N LYS A 53 14.63 7.00 -1.61
CA LYS A 53 14.78 8.45 -1.75
C LYS A 53 15.78 9.06 -0.76
N PHE A 54 15.63 8.83 0.54
CA PHE A 54 16.53 9.42 1.56
C PHE A 54 17.95 8.87 1.51
N THR A 55 18.11 7.59 1.18
CA THR A 55 19.44 6.99 0.97
C THR A 55 20.15 7.65 -0.23
N LEU A 56 19.45 7.78 -1.37
CA LEU A 56 19.97 8.39 -2.59
C LEU A 56 20.25 9.90 -2.40
N GLU A 57 19.39 10.56 -1.65
CA GLU A 57 19.54 11.95 -1.27
C GLU A 57 20.81 12.17 -0.47
N GLU A 58 21.07 11.33 0.53
CA GLU A 58 22.26 11.42 1.35
C GLU A 58 23.54 11.06 0.59
N MET A 59 23.47 10.07 -0.31
CA MET A 59 24.57 9.79 -1.25
C MET A 59 24.90 11.04 -2.09
N LEU A 60 23.90 11.72 -2.64
CA LEU A 60 24.10 12.91 -3.44
C LEU A 60 24.70 14.05 -2.63
N LYS A 61 24.28 14.28 -1.38
CA LYS A 61 24.87 15.27 -0.48
C LYS A 61 26.37 15.01 -0.26
N ILE A 62 26.76 13.77 0.04
CA ILE A 62 28.15 13.37 0.24
C ILE A 62 28.98 13.59 -1.03
N LEU A 63 28.48 13.19 -2.18
CA LEU A 63 29.19 13.22 -3.46
C LEU A 63 29.34 14.63 -4.04
N SER A 64 28.34 15.48 -3.89
CA SER A 64 28.32 16.83 -4.45
C SER A 64 28.93 17.88 -3.55
N ASN A 65 28.98 17.62 -2.23
CA ASN A 65 29.29 18.60 -1.20
C ASN A 65 28.45 19.90 -1.34
N LYS A 66 27.19 19.77 -1.77
CA LYS A 66 26.26 20.89 -2.01
C LYS A 66 24.94 20.63 -1.33
N ASP A 67 24.25 21.72 -0.97
CA ASP A 67 22.86 21.67 -0.59
C ASP A 67 22.00 21.26 -1.79
N LEU A 68 21.06 20.34 -1.60
CA LEU A 68 20.22 19.84 -2.68
C LEU A 68 19.34 20.92 -3.33
N GLU A 69 18.91 21.90 -2.55
CA GLU A 69 18.12 23.05 -3.02
C GLU A 69 18.84 23.89 -4.10
N LYS A 70 20.19 23.79 -4.15
CA LYS A 70 21.03 24.48 -5.14
C LYS A 70 21.24 23.65 -6.42
N ILE A 71 20.71 22.42 -6.46
CA ILE A 71 20.81 21.54 -7.61
C ILE A 71 19.46 21.52 -8.34
N ASP A 72 19.50 21.63 -9.66
CA ASP A 72 18.27 21.52 -10.48
C ASP A 72 17.51 20.23 -10.18
N ARG A 73 16.19 20.31 -9.93
CA ARG A 73 15.34 19.18 -9.54
C ARG A 73 15.38 18.03 -10.56
N LYS A 74 15.47 18.35 -11.85
CA LYS A 74 15.58 17.34 -12.91
C LYS A 74 16.93 16.63 -12.85
N ALA A 75 18.01 17.39 -12.57
CA ALA A 75 19.33 16.78 -12.35
C ALA A 75 19.35 15.88 -11.13
N VAL A 76 18.68 16.25 -10.03
CA VAL A 76 18.53 15.40 -8.82
C VAL A 76 17.87 14.08 -9.17
N VAL A 77 16.73 14.10 -9.88
CA VAL A 77 16.02 12.86 -10.26
C VAL A 77 16.86 11.98 -11.16
N LEU A 78 17.57 12.56 -12.15
CA LEU A 78 18.46 11.80 -13.02
C LEU A 78 19.62 11.15 -12.24
N ILE A 79 20.18 11.88 -11.27
CA ILE A 79 21.23 11.34 -10.37
C ILE A 79 20.66 10.18 -9.54
N TYR A 80 19.44 10.32 -8.97
CA TYR A 80 18.81 9.24 -8.22
C TYR A 80 18.60 7.98 -9.06
N ILE A 81 18.15 8.12 -10.32
CA ILE A 81 18.02 7.03 -11.28
C ILE A 81 19.40 6.35 -11.53
N GLY A 82 20.45 7.14 -11.71
CA GLY A 82 21.80 6.62 -11.90
C GLY A 82 22.34 5.90 -10.66
N LEU A 83 22.22 6.51 -9.49
CA LEU A 83 22.64 5.92 -8.22
C LEU A 83 21.88 4.62 -7.92
N TYR A 84 20.55 4.62 -8.10
CA TYR A 84 19.77 3.39 -7.93
C TYR A 84 20.27 2.26 -8.81
N GLN A 85 20.50 2.54 -10.10
CA GLN A 85 21.01 1.52 -11.03
C GLN A 85 22.41 1.03 -10.64
N LEU A 86 23.29 1.89 -10.16
CA LEU A 86 24.64 1.53 -9.72
C LEU A 86 24.65 0.65 -8.46
N PHE A 87 23.76 0.89 -7.51
CA PHE A 87 23.85 0.29 -6.17
C PHE A 87 22.84 -0.84 -5.93
N TYR A 88 21.67 -0.81 -6.62
CA TYR A 88 20.53 -1.66 -6.26
C TYR A 88 19.93 -2.44 -7.43
N SER A 89 20.38 -2.21 -8.68
CA SER A 89 19.87 -2.95 -9.83
C SER A 89 20.94 -3.85 -10.46
N ASN A 90 20.49 -4.76 -11.33
CA ASN A 90 21.38 -5.61 -12.12
C ASN A 90 21.92 -4.91 -13.39
N THR A 91 21.74 -3.59 -13.52
CA THR A 91 22.23 -2.82 -14.67
C THR A 91 23.76 -2.73 -14.62
N LYS A 92 24.41 -2.97 -15.75
CA LYS A 92 25.89 -2.80 -15.84
C LYS A 92 26.24 -1.33 -15.62
N ASP A 93 27.26 -1.06 -14.82
CA ASP A 93 27.66 0.30 -14.40
C ASP A 93 27.84 1.26 -15.57
N TYR A 94 28.51 0.81 -16.63
CA TYR A 94 28.73 1.67 -17.81
C TYR A 94 27.41 2.07 -18.48
N ALA A 95 26.46 1.15 -18.56
CA ALA A 95 25.14 1.42 -19.15
C ALA A 95 24.31 2.34 -18.25
N ALA A 96 24.33 2.13 -16.92
CA ALA A 96 23.67 3.01 -15.96
C ALA A 96 24.13 4.46 -16.10
N ILE A 97 25.45 4.68 -16.17
CA ILE A 97 26.02 6.04 -16.28
C ILE A 97 25.77 6.61 -17.69
N PHE A 98 26.08 5.86 -18.75
CA PHE A 98 25.93 6.34 -20.12
C PHE A 98 24.52 6.79 -20.44
N GLU A 99 23.53 5.95 -20.20
CA GLU A 99 22.12 6.21 -20.51
C GLU A 99 21.56 7.42 -19.75
N VAL A 100 21.91 7.56 -18.46
CA VAL A 100 21.47 8.71 -17.65
C VAL A 100 22.15 10.00 -18.14
N VAL A 101 23.41 9.96 -18.52
CA VAL A 101 24.13 11.13 -19.06
C VAL A 101 23.57 11.55 -20.42
N GLU A 102 23.25 10.60 -21.31
CA GLU A 102 22.59 10.91 -22.59
C GLU A 102 21.20 11.52 -22.37
N LEU A 103 20.43 10.98 -21.43
CA LEU A 103 19.13 11.55 -21.06
C LEU A 103 19.30 12.98 -20.50
N ALA A 104 20.33 13.23 -19.68
CA ALA A 104 20.63 14.56 -19.17
C ALA A 104 21.00 15.56 -20.27
N LYS A 105 21.74 15.15 -21.31
CA LYS A 105 22.04 16.00 -22.47
C LYS A 105 20.76 16.38 -23.23
N LYS A 106 19.81 15.43 -23.36
CA LYS A 106 18.52 15.64 -24.03
C LYS A 106 17.61 16.58 -23.24
N MET A 107 17.50 16.36 -21.92
CA MET A 107 16.50 17.02 -21.07
C MET A 107 16.99 18.34 -20.43
N LEU A 108 18.29 18.50 -20.29
CA LEU A 108 18.91 19.66 -19.64
C LEU A 108 19.91 20.33 -20.59
N ASN A 109 21.20 20.23 -20.29
CA ASN A 109 22.30 20.78 -21.10
C ASN A 109 23.62 20.04 -20.86
N LYS A 110 24.64 20.34 -21.67
CA LYS A 110 25.96 19.69 -21.58
C LYS A 110 26.65 19.89 -20.22
N GLY A 111 26.49 21.04 -19.58
CA GLY A 111 27.07 21.33 -18.26
C GLY A 111 26.44 20.46 -17.16
N ALA A 112 25.12 20.37 -17.12
CA ALA A 112 24.41 19.49 -16.20
C ALA A 112 24.75 18.01 -16.44
N ALA A 113 24.82 17.56 -17.70
CA ALA A 113 25.23 16.21 -18.04
C ALA A 113 26.67 15.91 -17.56
N GLY A 114 27.61 16.87 -17.68
CA GLY A 114 28.97 16.76 -17.14
C GLY A 114 28.99 16.62 -15.62
N PHE A 115 28.18 17.42 -14.90
CA PHE A 115 28.03 17.32 -13.45
C PHE A 115 27.48 15.96 -13.03
N ILE A 116 26.38 15.50 -13.66
CA ILE A 116 25.76 14.18 -13.41
C ILE A 116 26.79 13.06 -13.63
N ASN A 117 27.54 13.10 -14.75
CA ASN A 117 28.58 12.12 -15.03
C ASN A 117 29.67 12.10 -13.93
N GLY A 118 30.11 13.28 -13.48
CA GLY A 118 31.09 13.42 -12.39
C GLY A 118 30.60 12.75 -11.09
N ILE A 119 29.36 13.03 -10.69
CA ILE A 119 28.72 12.42 -9.50
C ILE A 119 28.63 10.90 -9.62
N LEU A 120 28.10 10.38 -10.73
CA LEU A 120 27.92 8.93 -10.91
C LEU A 120 29.26 8.18 -11.01
N ARG A 121 30.28 8.77 -11.65
CA ARG A 121 31.62 8.18 -11.68
C ARG A 121 32.29 8.19 -10.30
N SER A 122 32.08 9.23 -9.49
CA SER A 122 32.56 9.26 -8.10
C SER A 122 31.83 8.21 -7.24
N ALA A 123 30.52 8.07 -7.39
CA ALA A 123 29.74 7.02 -6.72
C ALA A 123 30.25 5.62 -7.07
N GLN A 124 30.52 5.35 -8.35
CA GLN A 124 31.07 4.07 -8.81
C GLN A 124 32.40 3.74 -8.15
N ARG A 125 33.32 4.74 -8.03
CA ARG A 125 34.65 4.53 -7.41
C ARG A 125 34.58 4.30 -5.92
N MET A 126 33.60 4.91 -5.23
CA MET A 126 33.48 4.91 -3.77
C MET A 126 32.43 3.90 -3.28
N ARG A 127 31.98 2.97 -4.09
CA ARG A 127 30.76 2.16 -3.87
C ARG A 127 30.58 1.70 -2.42
N ASP A 128 31.47 0.88 -1.90
CA ASP A 128 31.35 0.29 -0.55
C ASP A 128 31.52 1.32 0.56
N ASP A 129 32.45 2.24 0.39
CA ASP A 129 32.72 3.31 1.35
C ASP A 129 31.53 4.29 1.45
N LEU A 130 30.89 4.60 0.32
CA LEU A 130 29.72 5.48 0.28
C LEU A 130 28.51 4.86 0.98
N LEU A 131 28.21 3.57 0.74
CA LEU A 131 27.15 2.87 1.45
C LEU A 131 27.37 2.83 2.96
N ASN A 132 28.58 2.46 3.38
CA ASN A 132 28.95 2.43 4.80
C ASN A 132 28.80 3.79 5.47
N LYS A 133 29.22 4.86 4.78
CA LYS A 133 29.05 6.25 5.28
C LYS A 133 27.58 6.65 5.41
N VAL A 134 26.74 6.27 4.45
CA VAL A 134 25.30 6.60 4.46
C VAL A 134 24.59 5.81 5.56
N TYR A 135 24.76 4.50 5.62
CA TYR A 135 24.09 3.64 6.60
C TYR A 135 24.58 3.89 8.02
N GLY A 136 25.87 4.25 8.20
CA GLY A 136 26.44 4.64 9.48
C GLY A 136 25.83 5.90 10.11
N LYS A 137 25.08 6.72 9.32
CA LYS A 137 24.35 7.89 9.83
C LYS A 137 23.07 7.52 10.57
N GLY A 138 22.50 6.34 10.34
CA GLY A 138 21.33 5.84 11.09
C GLY A 138 20.26 5.22 10.21
N TRP A 139 19.27 4.67 10.89
CA TRP A 139 18.15 3.93 10.27
C TRP A 139 17.32 4.77 9.30
N GLU A 140 17.28 6.09 9.46
CA GLU A 140 16.64 7.02 8.52
C GLU A 140 17.17 6.81 7.10
N TYR A 141 18.49 6.69 6.96
CA TYR A 141 19.15 6.52 5.67
C TYR A 141 19.27 5.06 5.24
N GLU A 142 19.48 4.13 6.19
CA GLU A 142 19.56 2.70 5.91
C GLU A 142 18.21 2.16 5.37
N TYR A 143 17.11 2.56 6.02
CA TYR A 143 15.76 2.15 5.64
C TYR A 143 15.02 3.20 4.79
N SER A 144 15.66 4.31 4.47
CA SER A 144 15.12 5.39 3.63
C SER A 144 13.74 5.87 4.08
N ILE A 145 13.64 6.27 5.34
CA ILE A 145 12.39 6.62 6.00
C ILE A 145 12.53 7.94 6.76
N ASN A 146 11.49 8.78 6.81
CA ASN A 146 11.57 10.01 7.59
C ASN A 146 11.57 9.75 9.11
N ASN A 147 12.15 10.67 9.87
CA ASN A 147 12.33 10.51 11.32
C ASN A 147 11.02 10.44 12.11
N GLU A 148 9.96 11.12 11.66
CA GLU A 148 8.67 11.09 12.33
C GLU A 148 8.02 9.70 12.21
N LEU A 149 7.97 9.15 10.99
CA LEU A 149 7.45 7.80 10.76
C LEU A 149 8.34 6.75 11.45
N LEU A 150 9.67 6.90 11.38
CA LEU A 150 10.60 6.01 12.09
C LEU A 150 10.33 6.01 13.60
N SER A 151 10.09 7.18 14.18
CA SER A 151 9.75 7.33 15.60
C SER A 151 8.45 6.60 15.95
N MET A 152 7.40 6.78 15.13
CA MET A 152 6.12 6.10 15.32
C MET A 152 6.24 4.57 15.15
N ILE A 153 7.02 4.09 14.18
CA ILE A 153 7.27 2.64 14.01
C ILE A 153 8.03 2.06 15.21
N LYS A 154 8.96 2.80 15.81
CA LYS A 154 9.69 2.36 17.02
C LYS A 154 8.77 2.11 18.22
N GLU A 155 7.57 2.68 18.27
CA GLU A 155 6.58 2.36 19.31
C GLU A 155 6.18 0.87 19.30
N ASN A 156 6.37 0.15 18.18
CA ASN A 156 6.14 -1.30 18.04
C ASN A 156 7.27 -2.18 18.62
N LYS A 157 8.28 -1.57 19.27
CA LYS A 157 9.35 -2.25 20.03
C LYS A 157 10.03 -3.38 19.26
N ALA A 158 9.82 -4.65 19.68
CA ALA A 158 10.49 -5.82 19.11
C ALA A 158 10.25 -6.02 17.59
N ASN A 159 9.13 -5.52 17.04
CA ASN A 159 8.78 -5.68 15.62
C ASN A 159 9.42 -4.61 14.74
N THR A 160 10.02 -3.56 15.31
CA THR A 160 10.53 -2.40 14.56
C THR A 160 11.44 -2.78 13.39
N LEU A 161 12.45 -3.60 13.64
CA LEU A 161 13.43 -3.96 12.63
C LEU A 161 12.83 -4.81 11.50
N GLU A 162 11.92 -5.72 11.85
CA GLU A 162 11.22 -6.56 10.87
C GLU A 162 10.29 -5.70 9.98
N ILE A 163 9.57 -4.76 10.59
CA ILE A 163 8.75 -3.79 9.87
C ILE A 163 9.61 -3.00 8.87
N LEU A 164 10.74 -2.43 9.30
CA LEU A 164 11.62 -1.64 8.45
C LEU A 164 12.16 -2.47 7.27
N LYS A 165 12.63 -3.69 7.53
CA LYS A 165 13.11 -4.62 6.49
C LYS A 165 12.01 -5.00 5.50
N SER A 166 10.78 -5.20 5.97
CA SER A 166 9.65 -5.59 5.13
C SER A 166 9.29 -4.53 4.09
N THR A 167 9.62 -3.25 4.33
CA THR A 167 9.33 -2.17 3.38
C THR A 167 10.09 -2.30 2.05
N PHE A 168 11.16 -3.11 2.01
CA PHE A 168 11.96 -3.40 0.81
C PHE A 168 11.61 -4.73 0.14
N ILE A 169 10.62 -5.45 0.69
CA ILE A 169 10.22 -6.74 0.12
C ILE A 169 9.09 -6.51 -0.87
N PRO A 170 9.26 -6.86 -2.17
CA PRO A 170 8.18 -6.74 -3.13
C PRO A 170 6.93 -7.49 -2.68
N PRO A 171 5.75 -6.85 -2.68
CA PRO A 171 4.53 -7.46 -2.19
C PRO A 171 4.09 -8.61 -3.10
N LYS A 172 3.73 -9.74 -2.50
CA LYS A 172 3.09 -10.85 -3.22
C LYS A 172 1.64 -10.51 -3.52
N VAL A 173 1.07 -11.20 -4.50
CA VAL A 173 -0.37 -11.10 -4.77
C VAL A 173 -1.09 -12.20 -4.02
N HIS A 174 -2.01 -11.82 -3.16
CA HIS A 174 -2.90 -12.75 -2.49
C HIS A 174 -4.26 -12.74 -3.16
N ILE A 175 -4.85 -13.90 -3.31
CA ILE A 175 -6.22 -14.04 -3.78
C ILE A 175 -7.03 -14.80 -2.73
N TYR A 176 -8.19 -14.25 -2.39
CA TYR A 176 -9.22 -14.95 -1.63
C TYR A 176 -10.06 -15.76 -2.60
N VAL A 177 -10.10 -17.08 -2.42
CA VAL A 177 -10.78 -18.02 -3.32
C VAL A 177 -12.09 -18.46 -2.70
N ARG A 178 -13.19 -18.17 -3.37
CA ARG A 178 -14.56 -18.54 -2.95
C ARG A 178 -15.03 -19.86 -3.53
N ARG A 179 -14.61 -20.14 -4.75
CA ARG A 179 -15.07 -21.31 -5.53
C ARG A 179 -13.94 -21.82 -6.42
N ASN A 180 -14.06 -23.07 -6.80
CA ASN A 180 -13.14 -23.71 -7.76
C ASN A 180 -11.66 -23.71 -7.33
N MET A 181 -11.37 -23.82 -6.02
CA MET A 181 -10.00 -23.83 -5.47
C MET A 181 -9.08 -24.79 -6.23
N ASP A 182 -9.49 -26.06 -6.39
CA ASP A 182 -8.67 -27.08 -7.04
C ASP A 182 -8.40 -26.77 -8.52
N LYS A 183 -9.41 -26.21 -9.24
CA LYS A 183 -9.22 -25.80 -10.63
C LYS A 183 -8.26 -24.61 -10.75
N ILE A 184 -8.32 -23.65 -9.82
CA ILE A 184 -7.40 -22.51 -9.78
C ILE A 184 -5.98 -23.03 -9.49
N LYS A 185 -5.80 -23.92 -8.50
CA LYS A 185 -4.49 -24.51 -8.19
C LYS A 185 -3.92 -25.27 -9.39
N ALA A 186 -4.68 -26.16 -10.00
CA ALA A 186 -4.24 -26.88 -11.20
C ALA A 186 -3.87 -25.96 -12.36
N THR A 187 -4.61 -24.85 -12.54
CA THR A 187 -4.29 -23.83 -13.54
C THR A 187 -2.99 -23.11 -13.24
N LEU A 188 -2.72 -22.79 -11.98
CA LEU A 188 -1.44 -22.18 -11.57
C LEU A 188 -0.27 -23.14 -11.79
N GLU A 189 -0.41 -24.41 -11.40
CA GLU A 189 0.59 -25.47 -11.57
C GLU A 189 0.92 -25.73 -13.05
N SER A 190 -0.09 -25.85 -13.91
CA SER A 190 0.11 -26.03 -15.36
C SER A 190 0.79 -24.85 -16.05
N ASN A 191 0.80 -23.68 -15.43
CA ASN A 191 1.50 -22.48 -15.89
C ASN A 191 2.81 -22.21 -15.12
N GLU A 192 3.29 -23.17 -14.32
CA GLU A 192 4.52 -23.10 -13.53
C GLU A 192 4.54 -21.91 -12.55
N ILE A 193 3.37 -21.47 -12.06
CA ILE A 193 3.22 -20.39 -11.11
C ILE A 193 3.20 -20.96 -9.70
N LYS A 194 4.22 -20.62 -8.90
CA LYS A 194 4.34 -21.04 -7.51
C LYS A 194 3.37 -20.28 -6.62
N PHE A 195 2.73 -21.00 -5.71
CA PHE A 195 1.84 -20.43 -4.70
C PHE A 195 1.99 -21.14 -3.36
N LYS A 196 1.49 -20.50 -2.31
CA LYS A 196 1.33 -21.05 -0.96
C LYS A 196 -0.14 -20.94 -0.60
N GLU A 197 -0.74 -22.04 -0.17
CA GLU A 197 -2.11 -22.08 0.34
C GLU A 197 -2.13 -21.69 1.81
N LYS A 198 -3.11 -20.90 2.19
CA LYS A 198 -3.40 -20.53 3.58
C LYS A 198 -4.91 -20.34 3.73
N GLU A 199 -5.60 -21.32 4.30
CA GLU A 199 -7.08 -21.35 4.36
C GLU A 199 -7.71 -21.14 2.97
N ASP A 200 -8.59 -20.17 2.83
CA ASP A 200 -9.24 -19.82 1.55
C ASP A 200 -8.40 -18.88 0.69
N PHE A 201 -7.11 -18.69 1.02
CA PHE A 201 -6.22 -17.79 0.28
C PHE A 201 -5.10 -18.54 -0.43
N LEU A 202 -4.73 -18.02 -1.61
CA LEU A 202 -3.50 -18.40 -2.30
C LEU A 202 -2.57 -17.17 -2.36
N ILE A 203 -1.34 -17.34 -1.87
CA ILE A 203 -0.25 -16.35 -1.92
C ILE A 203 0.59 -16.70 -3.13
N ILE A 204 0.51 -15.89 -4.18
CA ILE A 204 1.03 -16.21 -5.50
C ILE A 204 2.33 -15.46 -5.77
N GLN A 205 3.35 -16.20 -6.23
CA GLN A 205 4.58 -15.63 -6.76
C GLN A 205 4.41 -15.35 -8.25
N ASN A 206 4.89 -14.18 -8.73
CA ASN A 206 4.83 -13.81 -10.15
C ASN A 206 3.41 -13.93 -10.75
N TYR A 207 2.42 -13.38 -10.03
CA TYR A 207 1.03 -13.39 -10.46
C TYR A 207 0.85 -12.84 -11.88
N ARG A 208 0.12 -13.59 -12.70
CA ARG A 208 -0.26 -13.19 -14.07
C ARG A 208 -1.78 -13.19 -14.18
N HIS A 209 -2.36 -12.01 -14.29
CA HIS A 209 -3.82 -11.88 -14.40
C HIS A 209 -4.40 -12.65 -15.58
N SER A 210 -3.71 -12.69 -16.71
CA SER A 210 -4.14 -13.42 -17.92
C SER A 210 -4.42 -14.90 -17.70
N VAL A 211 -3.67 -15.56 -16.81
CA VAL A 211 -3.83 -16.99 -16.48
C VAL A 211 -5.14 -17.25 -15.73
N LEU A 212 -5.57 -16.33 -14.87
CA LEU A 212 -6.75 -16.49 -14.01
C LEU A 212 -7.94 -15.60 -14.40
N THR A 213 -7.92 -14.97 -15.57
CA THR A 213 -8.92 -13.98 -16.00
C THR A 213 -10.35 -14.52 -15.95
N ASN A 214 -10.58 -15.75 -16.41
CA ASN A 214 -11.92 -16.34 -16.44
C ASN A 214 -12.47 -16.59 -15.02
N PHE A 215 -11.65 -17.11 -14.11
CA PHE A 215 -12.03 -17.28 -12.71
C PHE A 215 -12.33 -15.94 -12.04
N PHE A 216 -11.55 -14.89 -12.36
CA PHE A 216 -11.81 -13.54 -11.84
C PHE A 216 -13.15 -13.00 -12.34
N ARG A 217 -13.42 -13.10 -13.65
CA ARG A 217 -14.69 -12.64 -14.26
C ARG A 217 -15.91 -13.37 -13.68
N ASN A 218 -15.78 -14.64 -13.38
CA ASN A 218 -16.83 -15.46 -12.76
C ASN A 218 -17.03 -15.17 -11.26
N GLY A 219 -16.16 -14.36 -10.64
CA GLY A 219 -16.21 -14.09 -9.20
C GLY A 219 -15.77 -15.28 -8.34
N ASP A 220 -14.96 -16.20 -8.88
CA ASP A 220 -14.45 -17.35 -8.15
C ASP A 220 -13.38 -16.95 -7.14
N TYR A 221 -12.67 -15.85 -7.40
CA TYR A 221 -11.72 -15.25 -6.47
C TYR A 221 -11.72 -13.72 -6.53
N THR A 222 -11.10 -13.09 -5.54
CA THR A 222 -10.77 -11.67 -5.53
C THR A 222 -9.34 -11.44 -5.03
N ILE A 223 -8.70 -10.36 -5.52
CA ILE A 223 -7.37 -9.96 -5.04
C ILE A 223 -7.55 -9.21 -3.72
N MET A 224 -6.96 -9.75 -2.64
CA MET A 224 -7.07 -9.19 -1.31
C MET A 224 -5.98 -9.80 -0.43
N ASP A 225 -5.30 -8.98 0.37
CA ASP A 225 -4.25 -9.48 1.26
C ASP A 225 -4.84 -10.38 2.37
N TYR A 226 -4.11 -11.44 2.72
CA TYR A 226 -4.53 -12.38 3.77
C TYR A 226 -4.75 -11.68 5.12
N SER A 227 -3.97 -10.65 5.45
CA SER A 227 -4.12 -9.91 6.71
C SER A 227 -5.53 -9.37 6.96
N THR A 228 -6.29 -9.14 5.88
CA THR A 228 -7.70 -8.69 5.96
C THR A 228 -8.66 -9.75 6.47
N SER A 229 -8.25 -11.05 6.48
CA SER A 229 -9.04 -12.15 7.10
C SER A 229 -9.34 -11.89 8.57
N ALA A 230 -8.51 -11.08 9.24
CA ALA A 230 -8.73 -10.67 10.63
C ALA A 230 -10.13 -10.09 10.87
N VAL A 231 -10.75 -9.45 9.88
CA VAL A 231 -12.14 -8.96 9.98
C VAL A 231 -13.12 -10.13 10.12
N ARG A 232 -12.94 -11.19 9.31
CA ARG A 232 -13.77 -12.40 9.38
C ARG A 232 -13.53 -13.21 10.66
N GLU A 233 -12.27 -13.30 11.08
CA GLU A 233 -11.86 -14.04 12.27
C GLU A 233 -12.33 -13.38 13.59
N LEU A 234 -12.35 -12.04 13.63
CA LEU A 234 -12.84 -11.29 14.80
C LEU A 234 -14.35 -11.21 14.87
N ALA A 235 -15.06 -11.26 13.74
CA ALA A 235 -16.52 -11.25 13.74
C ALA A 235 -17.04 -12.45 14.54
N PRO A 236 -17.88 -12.25 15.57
CA PRO A 236 -18.38 -13.35 16.43
C PRO A 236 -19.20 -14.35 15.62
N ASP A 237 -19.24 -15.60 16.08
CA ASP A 237 -20.12 -16.63 15.55
C ASP A 237 -21.53 -16.45 16.15
N ASP A 238 -22.20 -15.37 15.76
CA ASP A 238 -23.54 -14.97 16.16
C ASP A 238 -24.44 -14.89 14.92
N ASN A 239 -25.75 -14.92 15.09
CA ASN A 239 -26.70 -14.70 14.00
C ASN A 239 -26.93 -13.20 13.83
N PHE A 240 -26.47 -12.66 12.72
CA PHE A 240 -26.70 -11.27 12.36
C PHE A 240 -27.75 -11.18 11.25
N ASP A 241 -28.82 -10.40 11.49
CA ASP A 241 -29.81 -10.08 10.48
C ASP A 241 -29.36 -8.94 9.58
N THR A 242 -28.64 -7.97 10.18
CA THR A 242 -28.22 -6.74 9.50
C THR A 242 -26.77 -6.40 9.78
N ILE A 243 -26.03 -6.12 8.70
CA ILE A 243 -24.61 -5.70 8.76
C ILE A 243 -24.45 -4.40 7.98
N PHE A 244 -23.64 -3.48 8.48
CA PHE A 244 -23.26 -2.27 7.76
C PHE A 244 -21.74 -2.14 7.63
N ASP A 245 -21.25 -2.10 6.38
CA ASP A 245 -19.87 -1.76 6.06
C ASP A 245 -19.81 -0.31 5.60
N MET A 246 -19.29 0.56 6.49
CA MET A 246 -19.38 2.02 6.35
C MET A 246 -18.38 2.61 5.35
N CYS A 247 -17.26 1.90 5.08
CA CYS A 247 -16.16 2.34 4.20
C CYS A 247 -15.76 1.24 3.23
N ALA A 248 -16.76 0.65 2.57
CA ALA A 248 -16.70 -0.66 1.97
C ALA A 248 -15.80 -0.82 0.73
N ALA A 249 -15.69 0.23 -0.11
CA ALA A 249 -15.07 0.07 -1.43
C ALA A 249 -13.55 -0.27 -1.37
N PRO A 250 -13.11 -1.25 -2.15
CA PRO A 250 -13.74 -1.92 -3.29
C PRO A 250 -14.63 -3.14 -2.97
N GLY A 251 -14.86 -3.50 -1.69
CA GLY A 251 -15.79 -4.53 -1.27
C GLY A 251 -15.17 -5.82 -0.73
N GLY A 252 -13.84 -5.91 -0.59
CA GLY A 252 -13.19 -7.14 -0.14
C GLY A 252 -13.63 -7.59 1.25
N LYS A 253 -13.75 -6.68 2.21
CA LYS A 253 -14.19 -6.97 3.58
C LYS A 253 -15.70 -7.24 3.64
N THR A 254 -16.49 -6.50 2.84
CA THR A 254 -17.92 -6.81 2.62
C THR A 254 -18.10 -8.26 2.15
N LEU A 255 -17.25 -8.73 1.21
CA LEU A 255 -17.28 -10.10 0.71
C LEU A 255 -16.97 -11.12 1.81
N LEU A 256 -15.94 -10.90 2.62
CA LEU A 256 -15.61 -11.77 3.75
C LEU A 256 -16.77 -11.92 4.74
N LEU A 257 -17.45 -10.81 5.04
CA LEU A 257 -18.64 -10.82 5.92
C LEU A 257 -19.84 -11.49 5.25
N ALA A 258 -20.06 -11.26 3.95
CA ALA A 258 -21.15 -11.92 3.22
C ALA A 258 -20.96 -13.44 3.12
N ASP A 259 -19.72 -13.92 3.00
CA ASP A 259 -19.42 -15.35 2.98
C ASP A 259 -19.53 -15.98 4.38
N LYS A 260 -19.20 -15.25 5.45
CA LYS A 260 -19.36 -15.70 6.84
C LYS A 260 -20.84 -15.70 7.27
N PHE A 261 -21.61 -14.69 6.84
CA PHE A 261 -23.00 -14.47 7.24
C PHE A 261 -23.94 -14.47 6.03
N PRO A 262 -24.16 -15.60 5.37
CA PRO A 262 -24.90 -15.67 4.10
C PRO A 262 -26.39 -15.30 4.21
N ASN A 263 -26.91 -15.27 5.43
CA ASN A 263 -28.29 -14.88 5.69
C ASN A 263 -28.49 -13.40 6.00
N ALA A 264 -27.43 -12.70 6.39
CA ALA A 264 -27.49 -11.29 6.74
C ALA A 264 -27.80 -10.41 5.52
N LYS A 265 -28.56 -9.34 5.75
CA LYS A 265 -28.70 -8.22 4.82
C LYS A 265 -27.54 -7.26 5.08
N ILE A 266 -26.71 -7.01 4.08
CA ILE A 266 -25.55 -6.16 4.22
C ILE A 266 -25.78 -4.85 3.47
N LYS A 267 -25.64 -3.73 4.15
CA LYS A 267 -25.47 -2.42 3.54
C LYS A 267 -23.98 -2.14 3.42
N ALA A 268 -23.52 -1.67 2.26
CA ALA A 268 -22.14 -1.30 2.01
C ALA A 268 -22.08 0.10 1.42
N SER A 269 -21.25 0.98 1.96
CA SER A 269 -21.17 2.37 1.50
C SER A 269 -19.73 2.87 1.38
N ASP A 270 -19.57 3.93 0.60
CA ASP A 270 -18.32 4.70 0.53
C ASP A 270 -18.68 6.15 0.18
N ILE A 271 -17.90 7.10 0.65
CA ILE A 271 -18.12 8.52 0.35
C ILE A 271 -17.87 8.87 -1.12
N ASN A 272 -17.01 8.11 -1.81
CA ASN A 272 -16.59 8.37 -3.18
C ASN A 272 -17.45 7.61 -4.20
N LYS A 273 -18.23 8.34 -5.00
CA LYS A 273 -19.12 7.78 -6.02
C LYS A 273 -18.41 6.80 -7.00
N ASN A 274 -17.20 7.13 -7.45
CA ASN A 274 -16.47 6.25 -8.37
C ASN A 274 -16.05 4.93 -7.68
N ARG A 275 -15.72 4.99 -6.40
CA ARG A 275 -15.42 3.79 -5.61
C ARG A 275 -16.69 2.96 -5.36
N VAL A 276 -17.84 3.59 -5.15
CA VAL A 276 -19.14 2.89 -5.05
C VAL A 276 -19.46 2.16 -6.35
N THR A 277 -19.25 2.76 -7.52
CA THR A 277 -19.45 2.07 -8.81
C THR A 277 -18.54 0.83 -8.93
N LEU A 278 -17.31 0.89 -8.44
CA LEU A 278 -16.42 -0.26 -8.39
C LEU A 278 -16.94 -1.35 -7.43
N LEU A 279 -17.45 -0.95 -6.26
CA LEU A 279 -18.08 -1.82 -5.27
C LEU A 279 -19.29 -2.54 -5.87
N GLU A 280 -20.19 -1.83 -6.55
CA GLU A 280 -21.36 -2.39 -7.24
C GLU A 280 -20.99 -3.44 -8.28
N ASN A 281 -19.98 -3.15 -9.10
CA ASN A 281 -19.48 -4.08 -10.09
C ASN A 281 -18.92 -5.36 -9.45
N ASN A 282 -18.20 -5.24 -8.35
CA ASN A 282 -17.67 -6.36 -7.59
C ASN A 282 -18.79 -7.18 -6.95
N ILE A 283 -19.77 -6.55 -6.29
CA ILE A 283 -20.93 -7.23 -5.69
C ILE A 283 -21.69 -8.03 -6.73
N ARG A 284 -21.95 -7.44 -7.92
CA ARG A 284 -22.58 -8.13 -9.03
C ARG A 284 -21.76 -9.32 -9.53
N ARG A 285 -20.45 -9.14 -9.69
CA ARG A 285 -19.52 -10.19 -10.11
C ARG A 285 -19.47 -11.35 -9.13
N TRP A 286 -19.57 -11.06 -7.83
CA TRP A 286 -19.59 -12.08 -6.77
C TRP A 286 -20.99 -12.75 -6.57
N GLY A 287 -22.04 -12.20 -7.16
CA GLY A 287 -23.41 -12.70 -7.03
C GLY A 287 -24.01 -12.49 -5.63
N LEU A 288 -23.65 -11.39 -4.94
CA LEU A 288 -24.10 -11.10 -3.59
C LEU A 288 -25.46 -10.39 -3.59
N ILE A 289 -26.54 -11.16 -3.69
CA ILE A 289 -27.93 -10.64 -3.82
C ILE A 289 -28.50 -9.95 -2.57
N LYS A 290 -27.91 -10.20 -1.39
CA LYS A 290 -28.34 -9.59 -0.11
C LYS A 290 -27.51 -8.34 0.26
N VAL A 291 -26.59 -7.93 -0.63
CA VAL A 291 -25.76 -6.74 -0.41
C VAL A 291 -26.31 -5.57 -1.21
N THR A 292 -26.63 -4.49 -0.53
CA THR A 292 -26.98 -3.21 -1.15
C THR A 292 -25.84 -2.22 -0.97
N CYS A 293 -25.61 -1.34 -1.95
CA CYS A 293 -24.56 -0.35 -1.85
C CYS A 293 -25.02 1.06 -2.24
N GLY A 294 -24.32 2.06 -1.74
CA GLY A 294 -24.63 3.44 -2.03
C GLY A 294 -23.56 4.42 -1.55
N VAL A 295 -23.70 5.67 -2.00
CA VAL A 295 -22.84 6.77 -1.53
C VAL A 295 -23.32 7.23 -0.17
N HIS A 296 -22.42 7.21 0.82
CA HIS A 296 -22.71 7.68 2.17
C HIS A 296 -21.42 8.14 2.85
N ASP A 297 -21.50 9.24 3.60
CA ASP A 297 -20.40 9.69 4.46
C ASP A 297 -20.47 8.96 5.79
N ALA A 298 -19.48 8.14 6.08
CA ALA A 298 -19.40 7.34 7.30
C ALA A 298 -19.41 8.16 8.62
N ARG A 299 -19.25 9.48 8.55
CA ARG A 299 -19.37 10.38 9.70
C ARG A 299 -20.82 10.73 10.03
N ASN A 300 -21.76 10.45 9.15
CA ASN A 300 -23.16 10.78 9.31
C ASN A 300 -24.01 9.54 9.64
N PHE A 301 -25.00 9.70 10.51
CA PHE A 301 -25.96 8.66 10.83
C PHE A 301 -26.87 8.38 9.61
N ASP A 302 -27.07 7.12 9.26
CA ASP A 302 -27.82 6.72 8.07
C ASP A 302 -29.32 6.47 8.34
N GLY A 303 -29.77 6.66 9.57
CA GLY A 303 -31.17 6.48 9.99
C GLY A 303 -31.49 5.06 10.48
N ASN A 304 -30.52 4.14 10.53
CA ASN A 304 -30.74 2.75 10.95
C ASN A 304 -29.71 2.29 11.97
N GLU A 305 -30.04 1.22 12.70
CA GLU A 305 -29.13 0.50 13.58
C GLU A 305 -28.93 -0.95 13.09
N TYR A 306 -27.73 -1.48 13.29
CA TYR A 306 -27.27 -2.75 12.75
C TYR A 306 -26.77 -3.68 13.85
N ASP A 307 -26.80 -5.01 13.58
CA ASP A 307 -26.26 -6.02 14.49
C ASP A 307 -24.73 -6.06 14.46
N LEU A 308 -24.11 -5.79 13.31
CA LEU A 308 -22.68 -5.66 13.14
C LEU A 308 -22.37 -4.46 12.27
N VAL A 309 -21.51 -3.57 12.74
CA VAL A 309 -20.98 -2.43 11.97
C VAL A 309 -19.49 -2.64 11.73
N LEU A 310 -19.07 -2.60 10.46
CA LEU A 310 -17.67 -2.59 10.08
C LEU A 310 -17.28 -1.16 9.68
N CYS A 311 -16.25 -0.63 10.30
CA CYS A 311 -15.58 0.61 9.91
C CYS A 311 -14.13 0.37 9.59
N ASP A 312 -13.84 0.07 8.31
CA ASP A 312 -12.50 0.01 7.75
C ASP A 312 -12.08 1.42 7.33
N VAL A 313 -11.56 2.17 8.30
CA VAL A 313 -11.40 3.62 8.16
C VAL A 313 -10.21 4.01 7.29
N LEU A 314 -10.29 5.22 6.69
CA LEU A 314 -9.13 5.82 6.05
C LEU A 314 -7.97 5.95 7.04
N CYS A 315 -6.77 5.61 6.60
CA CYS A 315 -5.58 5.62 7.44
C CYS A 315 -4.32 5.99 6.65
N SER A 316 -3.18 6.13 7.32
CA SER A 316 -1.90 6.46 6.69
C SER A 316 -1.43 5.42 5.67
N GLY A 317 -1.87 4.17 5.81
CA GLY A 317 -1.38 3.05 5.00
C GLY A 317 0.02 2.58 5.39
N SER A 318 0.45 2.85 6.62
CA SER A 318 1.79 2.46 7.10
C SER A 318 2.04 0.94 7.09
N GLY A 319 0.99 0.13 7.02
CA GLY A 319 1.10 -1.32 6.85
C GLY A 319 1.33 -1.79 5.41
N VAL A 320 1.14 -0.91 4.41
CA VAL A 320 1.23 -1.23 2.98
C VAL A 320 2.32 -0.44 2.24
N ILE A 321 3.37 -0.03 2.96
CA ILE A 321 4.48 0.77 2.43
C ILE A 321 5.17 0.07 1.24
N SER A 322 5.31 -1.25 1.26
CA SER A 322 5.91 -2.00 0.13
C SER A 322 5.15 -1.82 -1.20
N ARG A 323 3.85 -1.50 -1.16
CA ARG A 323 3.04 -1.17 -2.36
C ARG A 323 3.04 0.31 -2.69
N LYS A 324 3.36 1.17 -1.72
CA LYS A 324 3.31 2.64 -1.84
C LYS A 324 4.54 3.22 -1.15
N PRO A 325 5.75 3.05 -1.72
CA PRO A 325 6.99 3.40 -1.05
C PRO A 325 7.11 4.90 -0.74
N GLU A 326 6.40 5.77 -1.46
CA GLU A 326 6.32 7.19 -1.17
C GLU A 326 5.76 7.51 0.22
N LEU A 327 5.03 6.58 0.85
CA LEU A 327 4.56 6.74 2.22
C LEU A 327 5.70 6.87 3.23
N LYS A 328 6.89 6.34 2.94
CA LYS A 328 8.09 6.49 3.78
C LYS A 328 8.47 7.95 4.07
N TYR A 329 8.08 8.87 3.19
CA TYR A 329 8.37 10.30 3.36
C TYR A 329 7.13 11.21 3.39
N LYS A 330 5.94 10.67 3.07
CA LYS A 330 4.68 11.43 3.15
C LYS A 330 4.06 11.38 4.55
N ILE A 331 4.16 10.24 5.26
CA ILE A 331 3.58 10.09 6.59
C ILE A 331 4.36 10.94 7.60
N ASN A 332 3.66 11.83 8.31
CA ASN A 332 4.16 12.70 9.35
C ASN A 332 3.12 12.90 10.46
N TYR A 333 3.49 13.50 11.58
CA TYR A 333 2.59 13.70 12.71
C TYR A 333 1.33 14.49 12.35
N LYS A 334 1.47 15.54 11.54
CA LYS A 334 0.33 16.37 11.12
C LYS A 334 -0.69 15.54 10.34
N MET A 335 -0.24 14.74 9.38
CA MET A 335 -1.11 13.83 8.62
C MET A 335 -1.83 12.85 9.54
N ILE A 336 -1.13 12.28 10.53
CA ILE A 336 -1.73 11.34 11.48
C ILE A 336 -2.81 12.04 12.34
N GLU A 337 -2.58 13.26 12.82
CA GLU A 337 -3.57 14.03 13.58
C GLU A 337 -4.83 14.31 12.76
N GLU A 338 -4.68 14.72 11.49
CA GLU A 338 -5.79 14.95 10.57
C GLU A 338 -6.61 13.67 10.28
N LEU A 339 -5.93 12.53 10.17
CA LEU A 339 -6.56 11.23 9.99
C LEU A 339 -7.29 10.78 11.27
N ASN A 340 -6.64 10.91 12.43
CA ASN A 340 -7.20 10.53 13.71
C ASN A 340 -8.51 11.25 14.01
N ALA A 341 -8.61 12.55 13.69
CA ALA A 341 -9.86 13.30 13.86
C ALA A 341 -11.03 12.64 13.09
N LYS A 342 -10.80 12.27 11.83
CA LYS A 342 -11.80 11.60 10.99
C LYS A 342 -12.11 10.17 11.46
N GLN A 343 -11.09 9.42 11.88
CA GLN A 343 -11.24 8.05 12.40
C GLN A 343 -12.10 8.04 13.66
N ILE A 344 -11.89 9.01 14.56
CA ILE A 344 -12.71 9.17 15.78
C ILE A 344 -14.17 9.48 15.42
N GLU A 345 -14.42 10.41 14.49
CA GLU A 345 -15.77 10.74 14.04
C GLU A 345 -16.49 9.52 13.45
N ILE A 346 -15.80 8.75 12.58
CA ILE A 346 -16.37 7.54 11.97
C ILE A 346 -16.66 6.47 13.03
N LEU A 347 -15.74 6.20 13.95
CA LEU A 347 -15.95 5.19 14.99
C LEU A 347 -17.07 5.60 15.96
N LYS A 348 -17.18 6.88 16.35
CA LYS A 348 -18.30 7.40 17.14
C LYS A 348 -19.63 7.22 16.42
N ASN A 349 -19.66 7.47 15.12
CA ASN A 349 -20.87 7.25 14.34
C ASN A 349 -21.20 5.75 14.20
N ALA A 350 -20.19 4.88 14.10
CA ALA A 350 -20.40 3.43 14.13
C ALA A 350 -21.08 2.99 15.44
N VAL A 351 -20.72 3.59 16.59
CA VAL A 351 -21.40 3.34 17.88
C VAL A 351 -22.88 3.71 17.80
N ASN A 352 -23.20 4.88 17.20
CA ASN A 352 -24.60 5.34 17.08
C ASN A 352 -25.43 4.40 16.19
N GLN A 353 -24.81 3.79 15.18
CA GLN A 353 -25.46 2.90 14.22
C GLN A 353 -25.45 1.42 14.65
N THR A 354 -24.89 1.11 15.80
CA THR A 354 -24.88 -0.26 16.34
C THR A 354 -26.01 -0.42 17.36
N LYS A 355 -26.80 -1.48 17.25
CA LYS A 355 -27.80 -1.84 18.23
C LYS A 355 -27.18 -2.11 19.61
N LYS A 356 -27.92 -1.94 20.67
CA LYS A 356 -27.50 -2.30 22.02
C LYS A 356 -27.13 -3.80 22.08
N ASP A 357 -26.10 -4.13 22.85
CA ASP A 357 -25.53 -5.49 23.02
C ASP A 357 -24.96 -6.13 21.72
N LYS A 358 -24.77 -5.32 20.67
CA LYS A 358 -24.25 -5.74 19.38
C LYS A 358 -22.84 -5.21 19.11
N TYR A 359 -22.28 -5.42 17.91
CA TYR A 359 -20.84 -5.41 17.69
C TYR A 359 -20.39 -4.39 16.64
N ILE A 360 -19.16 -3.92 16.84
CA ILE A 360 -18.44 -3.07 15.88
C ILE A 360 -17.09 -3.71 15.60
N ILE A 361 -16.69 -3.72 14.34
CA ILE A 361 -15.31 -4.04 13.95
C ILE A 361 -14.69 -2.75 13.43
N TYR A 362 -13.65 -2.27 14.12
CA TYR A 362 -12.81 -1.18 13.65
C TYR A 362 -11.58 -1.77 12.99
N SER A 363 -11.20 -1.31 11.79
CA SER A 363 -10.00 -1.80 11.11
C SER A 363 -9.27 -0.72 10.31
N THR A 364 -7.96 -0.93 10.12
CA THR A 364 -7.07 -0.08 9.33
C THR A 364 -6.00 -0.90 8.63
N CYS A 365 -5.47 -0.41 7.51
CA CYS A 365 -4.21 -0.90 6.94
C CYS A 365 -2.97 -0.17 7.52
N SER A 366 -3.07 0.33 8.75
CA SER A 366 -1.98 0.96 9.49
C SER A 366 -1.42 0.02 10.57
N ILE A 367 -0.11 0.16 10.85
CA ILE A 367 0.55 -0.49 11.98
C ILE A 367 0.88 0.49 13.11
N LEU A 368 0.46 1.74 12.96
CA LEU A 368 0.71 2.78 13.95
C LEU A 368 -0.30 2.70 15.09
N LYS A 369 0.18 2.57 16.31
CA LYS A 369 -0.64 2.53 17.52
C LYS A 369 -1.61 3.71 17.59
N ARG A 370 -1.14 4.90 17.15
CA ARG A 370 -1.91 6.16 17.13
C ARG A 370 -3.16 6.13 16.27
N GLU A 371 -3.21 5.32 15.20
CA GLU A 371 -4.36 5.13 14.32
C GLU A 371 -5.21 3.91 14.71
N ASN A 372 -4.71 3.07 15.61
CA ASN A 372 -5.24 1.78 15.98
C ASN A 372 -5.77 1.80 17.42
N ARG A 373 -5.00 1.24 18.34
CA ARG A 373 -5.40 1.06 19.74
C ARG A 373 -5.71 2.38 20.43
N ASP A 374 -4.97 3.44 20.18
CA ASP A 374 -5.18 4.74 20.84
C ASP A 374 -6.55 5.36 20.43
N ILE A 375 -6.98 5.17 19.17
CA ILE A 375 -8.32 5.59 18.70
C ILE A 375 -9.41 4.76 19.39
N VAL A 376 -9.23 3.45 19.43
CA VAL A 376 -10.17 2.52 20.04
C VAL A 376 -10.33 2.82 21.53
N ASP A 377 -9.23 2.94 22.28
CA ASP A 377 -9.24 3.23 23.71
C ASP A 377 -9.94 4.57 24.02
N ARG A 378 -9.65 5.60 23.22
CA ARG A 378 -10.29 6.91 23.36
C ARG A 378 -11.80 6.84 23.17
N VAL A 379 -12.27 6.26 22.06
CA VAL A 379 -13.70 6.20 21.77
C VAL A 379 -14.42 5.26 22.72
N ALA A 380 -13.81 4.15 23.11
CA ALA A 380 -14.41 3.22 24.08
C ALA A 380 -14.55 3.87 25.47
N GLY A 381 -13.58 4.68 25.90
CA GLY A 381 -13.65 5.41 27.17
C GLY A 381 -14.71 6.54 27.20
N GLU A 382 -15.05 7.09 26.03
CA GLU A 382 -16.08 8.14 25.90
C GLU A 382 -17.50 7.58 25.65
N ASN A 383 -17.61 6.30 25.31
CA ASN A 383 -18.89 5.66 24.93
C ASN A 383 -18.96 4.27 25.58
N ASN A 384 -20.11 3.82 25.97
CA ASN A 384 -20.32 2.51 26.63
C ASN A 384 -19.93 1.33 25.70
N LEU A 385 -18.63 1.15 25.48
CA LEU A 385 -18.07 0.08 24.66
C LEU A 385 -17.16 -0.83 25.47
N SER A 386 -17.28 -2.12 25.24
CA SER A 386 -16.33 -3.13 25.72
C SER A 386 -15.42 -3.55 24.56
N ILE A 387 -14.10 -3.47 24.76
CA ILE A 387 -13.12 -4.00 23.81
C ILE A 387 -13.04 -5.51 24.07
N ILE A 388 -13.46 -6.32 23.11
CA ILE A 388 -13.50 -7.78 23.23
C ILE A 388 -12.15 -8.39 22.85
N LYS A 389 -11.63 -8.00 21.69
CA LYS A 389 -10.37 -8.51 21.17
C LYS A 389 -9.84 -7.57 20.10
N ASP A 390 -8.52 -7.43 20.02
CA ASP A 390 -7.86 -6.78 18.90
C ASP A 390 -6.69 -7.61 18.37
N THR A 391 -6.25 -7.32 17.17
CA THR A 391 -5.11 -7.96 16.54
C THR A 391 -4.38 -6.97 15.64
N THR A 392 -3.04 -7.05 15.67
CA THR A 392 -2.17 -6.33 14.73
C THR A 392 -1.36 -7.37 13.96
N VAL A 393 -1.54 -7.39 12.65
CA VAL A 393 -0.66 -8.12 11.73
C VAL A 393 0.42 -7.16 11.28
N PHE A 394 1.69 -7.48 11.58
CA PHE A 394 2.82 -6.70 11.09
C PHE A 394 3.22 -7.12 9.68
N PRO A 395 3.68 -6.17 8.84
CA PRO A 395 4.11 -6.50 7.48
C PRO A 395 5.32 -7.45 7.52
N SER A 396 5.30 -8.42 6.61
CA SER A 396 6.33 -9.46 6.48
C SER A 396 6.52 -9.83 5.00
N LYS A 397 7.35 -10.82 4.72
CA LYS A 397 7.51 -11.37 3.36
C LYS A 397 6.23 -11.98 2.76
N ASP A 398 5.26 -12.36 3.61
CA ASP A 398 4.05 -13.08 3.21
C ASP A 398 2.75 -12.33 3.55
N SER A 399 2.80 -11.10 4.08
CA SER A 399 1.60 -10.38 4.51
C SER A 399 1.86 -8.88 4.61
N GLU A 400 0.84 -8.10 4.33
CA GLU A 400 0.79 -6.67 4.63
C GLU A 400 0.44 -6.41 6.09
N GLY A 401 0.67 -5.16 6.54
CA GLY A 401 0.25 -4.73 7.86
C GLY A 401 -1.24 -4.42 7.91
N PHE A 402 -1.88 -4.87 8.99
CA PHE A 402 -3.30 -4.67 9.21
C PHE A 402 -3.63 -4.64 10.70
N TYR A 403 -4.61 -3.85 11.10
CA TYR A 403 -5.18 -3.84 12.43
C TYR A 403 -6.67 -4.05 12.38
N ALA A 404 -7.21 -4.83 13.32
CA ALA A 404 -8.63 -4.94 13.54
C ALA A 404 -8.94 -5.10 15.03
N CYS A 405 -10.06 -4.54 15.46
CA CYS A 405 -10.56 -4.59 16.82
C CYS A 405 -12.07 -4.87 16.84
N LEU A 406 -12.48 -5.85 17.64
CA LEU A 406 -13.86 -6.15 17.93
C LEU A 406 -14.30 -5.43 19.20
N LEU A 407 -15.36 -4.64 19.08
CA LEU A 407 -16.01 -3.90 20.16
C LEU A 407 -17.44 -4.37 20.34
N LYS A 408 -17.95 -4.30 21.57
CA LYS A 408 -19.37 -4.55 21.89
C LYS A 408 -19.96 -3.30 22.51
N LYS A 409 -21.12 -2.84 22.01
CA LYS A 409 -21.91 -1.77 22.60
C LYS A 409 -22.68 -2.34 23.78
N ILE A 410 -22.57 -1.70 24.95
CA ILE A 410 -23.19 -2.11 26.23
C ILE A 410 -24.49 -1.33 26.46
#